data_18e93614d54661b72af0d433d87af2fa
#
_entry.id   18e93614d54661b72af0d433d87af2fa
#
_cell.length_a   1.000
_cell.length_b   1.000
_cell.length_c   1.000
_cell.angle_alpha   90.00
_cell.angle_beta   90.00
_cell.angle_gamma   90.00
#
_symmetry.space_group_name_H-M   'P 1'
#
loop_
_entity.id
_entity.type
_entity.pdbx_description
1 polymer ?
#
loop_
_entity_poly.entity_id
_entity_poly.type
_entity_poly.pdbx_seq_one_letter_code
_entity_poly.pdbx_strand_id
1 'polypeptide(L)'
;MLIINEERLLKRIHTLGAVGLDADGRRTRLAASDEDKAGRDLVSRWMSEAGLTVVTDYIGNLFGIWVPEGCADAAPLMLGSHIDTVINAGQFDGCYGVLAALEVVETLKASGFVPARPIAIGAFANEEGVRYAPDMMGSLVYAGGYPLEKALASVGTDGTVLGEELRRIGYAGTVEPGFLKPCAFVELHIEQGPILDAEGISIGAVENLQGISWQRVTIEGEQNHAGTTPTAYRMDAGLAAAKVITFLRRRCELPDSRTVATTGCITFEPNAINVIPSRAVFTVDVRNPDAQQLCAEEQALADYLAELERTDRVKITAERLSRFDPVLFDEGIVRLIEGSAAARGLSCRRMTSGAGQDAQMLARICPTAMIFVPSVRGVSHNPLELTRDADLAAGANVFLDVVAQLAVKE
;
A
#
# COMPACT_ATOMS: atom_id res chain seq x y z
N MET A 1 23.69 -1.32 -21.61
CA MET A 1 22.59 -1.19 -20.66
C MET A 1 21.32 -1.43 -21.46
N LEU A 2 20.47 -2.36 -21.01
CA LEU A 2 19.18 -2.62 -21.65
C LEU A 2 18.22 -1.45 -21.40
N ILE A 3 17.25 -1.27 -22.28
CA ILE A 3 16.21 -0.24 -22.17
C ILE A 3 14.87 -0.88 -22.46
N ILE A 4 13.87 -0.56 -21.67
CA ILE A 4 12.48 -1.03 -21.85
C ILE A 4 11.86 -0.47 -23.12
N ASN A 5 10.78 -1.08 -23.61
CA ASN A 5 9.95 -0.48 -24.65
C ASN A 5 8.91 0.45 -23.98
N GLU A 6 9.24 1.73 -23.91
CA GLU A 6 8.41 2.76 -23.28
C GLU A 6 7.02 2.86 -23.91
N GLU A 7 6.92 2.84 -25.25
CA GLU A 7 5.63 2.93 -25.95
C GLU A 7 4.70 1.76 -25.57
N ARG A 8 5.26 0.54 -25.49
CA ARG A 8 4.49 -0.65 -25.09
C ARG A 8 4.02 -0.56 -23.65
N LEU A 9 4.88 -0.11 -22.73
CA LEU A 9 4.53 0.09 -21.32
C LEU A 9 3.40 1.10 -21.18
N LEU A 10 3.56 2.30 -21.73
CA LEU A 10 2.57 3.38 -21.63
C LEU A 10 1.23 2.97 -22.26
N LYS A 11 1.28 2.31 -23.43
CA LYS A 11 0.07 1.79 -24.07
C LYS A 11 -0.69 0.80 -23.18
N ARG A 12 0.02 -0.10 -22.50
CA ARG A 12 -0.60 -1.05 -21.57
C ARG A 12 -1.18 -0.35 -20.34
N ILE A 13 -0.48 0.62 -19.76
CA ILE A 13 -0.97 1.43 -18.66
C ILE A 13 -2.30 2.10 -19.06
N HIS A 14 -2.34 2.79 -20.19
CA HIS A 14 -3.56 3.44 -20.67
C HIS A 14 -4.68 2.44 -21.00
N THR A 15 -4.35 1.28 -21.57
CA THR A 15 -5.34 0.27 -21.93
C THR A 15 -5.97 -0.36 -20.67
N LEU A 16 -5.17 -0.74 -19.66
CA LEU A 16 -5.68 -1.22 -18.38
C LEU A 16 -6.39 -0.09 -17.64
N GLY A 17 -5.85 1.12 -17.72
CA GLY A 17 -6.42 2.33 -17.19
C GLY A 17 -7.82 2.67 -17.71
N ALA A 18 -8.18 2.21 -18.90
CA ALA A 18 -9.54 2.38 -19.45
C ALA A 18 -10.57 1.39 -18.87
N VAL A 19 -10.11 0.30 -18.22
CA VAL A 19 -11.01 -0.68 -17.61
C VAL A 19 -11.59 -0.13 -16.31
N GLY A 20 -12.91 -0.11 -16.19
CA GLY A 20 -13.64 0.39 -15.01
C GLY A 20 -13.90 1.90 -15.04
N LEU A 21 -13.69 2.60 -16.18
CA LEU A 21 -14.10 3.99 -16.35
C LEU A 21 -15.62 4.10 -16.50
N ASP A 22 -16.22 5.00 -15.73
CA ASP A 22 -17.60 5.41 -15.90
C ASP A 22 -17.76 6.53 -16.97
N ALA A 23 -18.99 6.97 -17.20
CA ALA A 23 -19.29 8.03 -18.18
C ALA A 23 -18.67 9.39 -17.82
N ASP A 24 -18.34 9.61 -16.56
CA ASP A 24 -17.69 10.83 -16.05
C ASP A 24 -16.16 10.73 -16.04
N GLY A 25 -15.59 9.61 -16.53
CA GLY A 25 -14.15 9.36 -16.57
C GLY A 25 -13.54 8.98 -15.20
N ARG A 26 -14.39 8.52 -14.26
CA ARG A 26 -13.94 8.05 -12.94
C ARG A 26 -13.71 6.55 -12.99
N ARG A 27 -12.54 6.09 -12.54
CA ARG A 27 -12.17 4.67 -12.57
C ARG A 27 -12.51 4.00 -11.25
N THR A 28 -13.18 2.85 -11.33
CA THR A 28 -13.41 1.97 -10.18
C THR A 28 -13.29 0.52 -10.65
N ARG A 29 -12.35 -0.22 -10.08
CA ARG A 29 -12.10 -1.65 -10.37
C ARG A 29 -11.87 -2.38 -9.06
N LEU A 30 -12.96 -2.54 -8.29
CA LEU A 30 -12.92 -3.20 -6.99
C LEU A 30 -12.63 -4.70 -7.13
N ALA A 31 -11.90 -5.24 -6.17
CA ALA A 31 -11.54 -6.65 -6.13
C ALA A 31 -12.74 -7.58 -6.38
N ALA A 32 -12.53 -8.59 -7.25
CA ALA A 32 -13.51 -9.59 -7.66
C ALA A 32 -14.81 -9.01 -8.27
N SER A 33 -14.79 -7.77 -8.80
CA SER A 33 -15.86 -7.21 -9.61
C SER A 33 -15.75 -7.64 -11.09
N ASP A 34 -16.72 -7.26 -11.90
CA ASP A 34 -16.67 -7.53 -13.35
C ASP A 34 -15.59 -6.67 -14.04
N GLU A 35 -15.33 -5.48 -13.51
CA GLU A 35 -14.24 -4.62 -13.96
C GLU A 35 -12.87 -5.23 -13.58
N ASP A 36 -12.74 -5.80 -12.39
CA ASP A 36 -11.53 -6.52 -11.99
C ASP A 36 -11.31 -7.76 -12.88
N LYS A 37 -12.38 -8.51 -13.16
CA LYS A 37 -12.32 -9.59 -14.15
C LYS A 37 -11.79 -9.13 -15.49
N ALA A 38 -12.32 -8.05 -16.04
CA ALA A 38 -11.88 -7.51 -17.32
C ALA A 38 -10.40 -7.08 -17.30
N GLY A 39 -9.93 -6.46 -16.20
CA GLY A 39 -8.53 -6.12 -15.99
C GLY A 39 -7.63 -7.35 -15.89
N ARG A 40 -8.05 -8.38 -15.14
CA ARG A 40 -7.35 -9.66 -15.00
C ARG A 40 -7.26 -10.43 -16.31
N ASP A 41 -8.35 -10.50 -17.08
CA ASP A 41 -8.38 -11.13 -18.39
C ASP A 41 -7.39 -10.46 -19.36
N LEU A 42 -7.27 -9.13 -19.28
CA LEU A 42 -6.35 -8.35 -20.08
C LEU A 42 -4.88 -8.63 -19.71
N VAL A 43 -4.55 -8.58 -18.43
CA VAL A 43 -3.19 -8.84 -17.90
C VAL A 43 -2.79 -10.30 -18.15
N SER A 44 -3.68 -11.25 -17.88
CA SER A 44 -3.47 -12.69 -18.15
C SER A 44 -3.16 -12.97 -19.61
N ARG A 45 -3.90 -12.33 -20.52
CA ARG A 45 -3.65 -12.43 -21.97
C ARG A 45 -2.25 -11.90 -22.32
N TRP A 46 -1.87 -10.72 -21.84
CA TRP A 46 -0.55 -10.15 -22.11
C TRP A 46 0.59 -11.01 -21.54
N MET A 47 0.43 -11.57 -20.35
CA MET A 47 1.38 -12.53 -19.77
C MET A 47 1.51 -13.77 -20.68
N SER A 48 0.40 -14.31 -21.17
CA SER A 48 0.39 -15.46 -22.08
C SER A 48 1.03 -15.13 -23.45
N GLU A 49 0.74 -13.96 -24.02
CA GLU A 49 1.35 -13.46 -25.26
C GLU A 49 2.87 -13.25 -25.13
N ALA A 50 3.34 -12.86 -23.92
CA ALA A 50 4.76 -12.78 -23.58
C ALA A 50 5.42 -14.17 -23.36
N GLY A 51 4.64 -15.26 -23.49
CA GLY A 51 5.10 -16.63 -23.32
C GLY A 51 5.42 -16.96 -21.87
N LEU A 52 4.62 -16.45 -20.93
CA LEU A 52 4.65 -16.84 -19.52
C LEU A 52 3.60 -17.92 -19.24
N THR A 53 3.90 -18.80 -18.30
CA THR A 53 2.89 -19.71 -17.74
C THR A 53 2.02 -18.93 -16.77
N VAL A 54 0.73 -18.83 -17.06
CA VAL A 54 -0.23 -18.10 -16.22
C VAL A 54 -0.88 -19.04 -15.23
N VAL A 55 -0.85 -18.68 -13.95
CA VAL A 55 -1.42 -19.47 -12.83
C VAL A 55 -2.19 -18.53 -11.92
N THR A 56 -3.31 -19.00 -11.37
CA THR A 56 -4.07 -18.29 -10.33
C THR A 56 -4.11 -19.16 -9.07
N ASP A 57 -3.86 -18.59 -7.91
CA ASP A 57 -4.00 -19.27 -6.64
C ASP A 57 -5.42 -19.19 -6.07
N TYR A 58 -5.70 -19.93 -4.99
CA TYR A 58 -7.05 -20.03 -4.42
C TYR A 58 -7.63 -18.73 -3.88
N ILE A 59 -6.79 -17.73 -3.53
CA ILE A 59 -7.26 -16.38 -3.13
C ILE A 59 -7.41 -15.43 -4.32
N GLY A 60 -7.09 -15.89 -5.53
CA GLY A 60 -7.24 -15.10 -6.76
C GLY A 60 -6.01 -14.28 -7.13
N ASN A 61 -4.85 -14.47 -6.50
CA ASN A 61 -3.61 -13.86 -6.99
C ASN A 61 -3.28 -14.43 -8.36
N LEU A 62 -2.97 -13.55 -9.32
CA LEU A 62 -2.62 -13.93 -10.70
C LEU A 62 -1.11 -13.90 -10.87
N PHE A 63 -0.52 -14.98 -11.38
CA PHE A 63 0.92 -15.09 -11.62
C PHE A 63 1.24 -15.38 -13.09
N GLY A 64 2.24 -14.68 -13.62
CA GLY A 64 2.89 -15.00 -14.90
C GLY A 64 4.33 -15.46 -14.65
N ILE A 65 4.66 -16.68 -15.03
CA ILE A 65 5.94 -17.30 -14.66
C ILE A 65 6.77 -17.60 -15.92
N TRP A 66 7.99 -17.07 -15.94
CA TRP A 66 9.03 -17.43 -16.89
C TRP A 66 10.02 -18.38 -16.25
N VAL A 67 10.07 -19.61 -16.74
CA VAL A 67 11.02 -20.64 -16.30
C VAL A 67 12.07 -20.81 -17.40
N PRO A 68 13.33 -20.37 -17.21
CA PRO A 68 14.42 -20.62 -18.15
C PRO A 68 14.77 -22.12 -18.17
N GLU A 69 15.35 -22.57 -19.27
CA GLU A 69 15.82 -23.95 -19.40
C GLU A 69 16.85 -24.28 -18.30
N GLY A 70 16.66 -25.42 -17.62
CA GLY A 70 17.55 -25.88 -16.56
C GLY A 70 17.39 -25.18 -15.19
N CYS A 71 16.44 -24.25 -15.02
CA CYS A 71 16.28 -23.48 -13.78
C CYS A 71 14.96 -23.75 -13.03
N ALA A 72 14.27 -24.86 -13.36
CA ALA A 72 12.93 -25.13 -12.80
C ALA A 72 12.92 -25.31 -11.27
N ASP A 73 14.01 -25.81 -10.69
CA ASP A 73 14.12 -26.08 -9.25
C ASP A 73 14.68 -24.89 -8.45
N ALA A 74 15.11 -23.81 -9.12
CA ALA A 74 15.64 -22.64 -8.45
C ALA A 74 14.50 -21.78 -7.85
N ALA A 75 14.74 -21.20 -6.68
CA ALA A 75 13.80 -20.26 -6.08
C ALA A 75 13.59 -19.05 -6.99
N PRO A 76 12.34 -18.68 -7.36
CA PRO A 76 12.07 -17.61 -8.31
C PRO A 76 12.38 -16.23 -7.73
N LEU A 77 12.79 -15.31 -8.60
CA LEU A 77 12.68 -13.90 -8.33
C LEU A 77 11.23 -13.47 -8.60
N MET A 78 10.58 -12.86 -7.61
CA MET A 78 9.20 -12.39 -7.76
C MET A 78 9.15 -10.87 -7.89
N LEU A 79 8.32 -10.41 -8.79
CA LEU A 79 8.05 -9.01 -9.09
C LEU A 79 6.53 -8.80 -9.04
N GLY A 80 6.06 -7.59 -8.87
CA GLY A 80 4.62 -7.35 -9.02
C GLY A 80 4.09 -6.29 -8.08
N SER A 81 2.78 -6.24 -8.00
CA SER A 81 1.94 -5.34 -7.20
C SER A 81 0.48 -5.82 -7.34
N HIS A 82 -0.50 -4.90 -7.41
CA HIS A 82 -1.91 -5.19 -7.60
C HIS A 82 -2.50 -4.52 -8.85
N ILE A 83 -3.74 -4.86 -9.18
CA ILE A 83 -4.50 -4.22 -10.27
C ILE A 83 -5.91 -3.82 -9.86
N ASP A 84 -6.39 -4.20 -8.69
CA ASP A 84 -7.61 -3.62 -8.12
C ASP A 84 -7.37 -2.15 -7.74
N THR A 85 -8.42 -1.37 -7.58
CA THR A 85 -8.35 0.06 -7.32
C THR A 85 -9.33 0.48 -6.22
N VAL A 86 -9.08 1.64 -5.61
CA VAL A 86 -10.10 2.34 -4.83
C VAL A 86 -11.25 2.85 -5.72
N ILE A 87 -12.28 3.42 -5.11
CA ILE A 87 -13.38 4.11 -5.82
C ILE A 87 -12.86 5.46 -6.35
N ASN A 88 -13.14 5.76 -7.62
CA ASN A 88 -12.66 6.97 -8.31
C ASN A 88 -11.13 7.10 -8.32
N ALA A 89 -10.44 6.03 -8.63
CA ALA A 89 -8.99 5.92 -8.63
C ALA A 89 -8.31 6.61 -9.82
N GLY A 90 -6.99 6.75 -9.69
CA GLY A 90 -6.05 6.99 -10.77
C GLY A 90 -5.81 5.76 -11.66
N GLN A 91 -4.80 5.81 -12.53
CA GLN A 91 -4.50 4.70 -13.45
C GLN A 91 -3.16 4.00 -13.16
N PHE A 92 -2.38 4.51 -12.21
CA PHE A 92 -1.01 4.08 -12.00
C PHE A 92 -0.86 3.19 -10.76
N ASP A 93 -1.64 3.49 -9.73
CA ASP A 93 -1.61 2.82 -8.43
C ASP A 93 -1.70 1.30 -8.58
N GLY A 94 -0.69 0.57 -8.11
CA GLY A 94 -0.49 -0.87 -8.28
C GLY A 94 -0.28 -1.33 -9.72
N CYS A 95 -1.14 -0.87 -10.63
CA CYS A 95 -1.15 -1.27 -12.05
C CYS A 95 0.21 -1.05 -12.72
N TYR A 96 0.89 0.05 -12.40
CA TYR A 96 2.20 0.37 -12.93
C TYR A 96 3.23 -0.72 -12.59
N GLY A 97 3.26 -1.19 -11.33
CA GLY A 97 4.19 -2.22 -10.89
C GLY A 97 4.04 -3.54 -11.64
N VAL A 98 2.80 -4.00 -11.83
CA VAL A 98 2.51 -5.24 -12.57
C VAL A 98 2.88 -5.10 -14.05
N LEU A 99 2.52 -3.98 -14.68
CA LEU A 99 2.76 -3.77 -16.11
C LEU A 99 4.25 -3.51 -16.40
N ALA A 100 4.96 -2.82 -15.51
CA ALA A 100 6.40 -2.65 -15.61
C ALA A 100 7.15 -3.98 -15.41
N ALA A 101 6.71 -4.84 -14.49
CA ALA A 101 7.27 -6.18 -14.33
C ALA A 101 7.13 -7.01 -15.62
N LEU A 102 5.97 -6.94 -16.27
CA LEU A 102 5.75 -7.60 -17.55
C LEU A 102 6.66 -7.03 -18.65
N GLU A 103 6.78 -5.71 -18.72
CA GLU A 103 7.66 -5.03 -19.67
C GLU A 103 9.14 -5.41 -19.48
N VAL A 104 9.60 -5.50 -18.22
CA VAL A 104 10.95 -5.94 -17.86
C VAL A 104 11.21 -7.36 -18.36
N VAL A 105 10.29 -8.30 -18.10
CA VAL A 105 10.44 -9.70 -18.54
C VAL A 105 10.48 -9.80 -20.07
N GLU A 106 9.62 -9.09 -20.79
CA GLU A 106 9.64 -9.09 -22.26
C GLU A 106 10.94 -8.49 -22.81
N THR A 107 11.44 -7.42 -22.20
CA THR A 107 12.70 -6.79 -22.60
C THR A 107 13.89 -7.75 -22.37
N LEU A 108 13.94 -8.43 -21.25
CA LEU A 108 14.97 -9.45 -20.97
C LEU A 108 14.90 -10.58 -21.99
N LYS A 109 13.72 -11.15 -22.25
CA LYS A 109 13.53 -12.19 -23.25
C LYS A 109 13.95 -11.76 -24.66
N ALA A 110 13.55 -10.56 -25.08
CA ALA A 110 13.90 -10.00 -26.40
C ALA A 110 15.39 -9.74 -26.57
N SER A 111 16.10 -9.44 -25.48
CA SER A 111 17.56 -9.24 -25.51
C SER A 111 18.38 -10.54 -25.54
N GLY A 112 17.74 -11.70 -25.40
CA GLY A 112 18.43 -12.99 -25.25
C GLY A 112 19.06 -13.20 -23.86
N PHE A 113 18.65 -12.41 -22.87
CA PHE A 113 19.09 -12.58 -21.48
C PHE A 113 18.62 -13.94 -20.94
N VAL A 114 19.53 -14.68 -20.30
CA VAL A 114 19.23 -15.98 -19.69
C VAL A 114 19.35 -15.83 -18.17
N PRO A 115 18.24 -15.75 -17.42
CA PRO A 115 18.29 -15.70 -15.97
C PRO A 115 18.71 -17.07 -15.38
N ALA A 116 19.40 -17.03 -14.23
CA ALA A 116 19.80 -18.23 -13.49
C ALA A 116 18.67 -18.82 -12.62
N ARG A 117 17.49 -18.23 -12.65
CA ARG A 117 16.31 -18.63 -11.89
C ARG A 117 15.01 -18.22 -12.57
N PRO A 118 13.87 -18.85 -12.24
CA PRO A 118 12.57 -18.37 -12.73
C PRO A 118 12.30 -16.94 -12.30
N ILE A 119 11.56 -16.20 -13.13
CA ILE A 119 11.01 -14.89 -12.80
C ILE A 119 9.49 -15.01 -12.78
N ALA A 120 8.87 -14.64 -11.66
CA ALA A 120 7.43 -14.65 -11.47
C ALA A 120 6.89 -13.23 -11.33
N ILE A 121 5.84 -12.88 -12.06
CA ILE A 121 5.12 -11.63 -11.92
C ILE A 121 3.85 -11.93 -11.16
N GLY A 122 3.61 -11.26 -10.02
CA GLY A 122 2.39 -11.36 -9.23
C GLY A 122 1.49 -10.14 -9.42
N ALA A 123 0.19 -10.36 -9.61
CA ALA A 123 -0.85 -9.37 -9.42
C ALA A 123 -1.72 -9.84 -8.25
N PHE A 124 -1.47 -9.27 -7.08
CA PHE A 124 -2.13 -9.68 -5.84
C PHE A 124 -3.58 -9.19 -5.80
N ALA A 125 -4.43 -9.96 -5.13
CA ALA A 125 -5.87 -9.71 -5.08
C ALA A 125 -6.26 -8.89 -3.87
N ASN A 126 -7.16 -7.91 -4.06
CA ASN A 126 -7.73 -7.10 -2.97
C ASN A 126 -6.66 -6.43 -2.10
N GLU A 127 -5.69 -5.77 -2.76
CA GLU A 127 -4.67 -5.01 -2.05
C GLU A 127 -5.30 -3.81 -1.35
N GLU A 128 -6.15 -3.09 -2.04
CA GLU A 128 -6.81 -1.86 -1.58
C GLU A 128 -7.79 -2.06 -0.40
N GLY A 129 -8.31 -3.26 -0.22
CA GLY A 129 -9.22 -3.58 0.88
C GLY A 129 -10.58 -2.87 0.86
N VAL A 130 -10.92 -2.16 -0.23
CA VAL A 130 -12.12 -1.32 -0.31
C VAL A 130 -13.41 -2.14 -0.31
N ARG A 131 -13.41 -3.25 -1.05
CA ARG A 131 -14.58 -4.13 -1.10
C ARG A 131 -14.58 -5.15 0.01
N TYR A 132 -13.43 -5.78 0.27
CA TYR A 132 -13.25 -6.81 1.31
C TYR A 132 -12.11 -6.44 2.24
N ALA A 133 -12.34 -6.47 3.55
CA ALA A 133 -11.30 -6.26 4.57
C ALA A 133 -10.67 -7.61 4.98
N PRO A 134 -9.37 -7.61 5.33
CA PRO A 134 -8.45 -6.48 5.35
C PRO A 134 -7.91 -6.11 3.96
N ASP A 135 -7.20 -4.98 3.88
CA ASP A 135 -6.32 -4.61 2.79
C ASP A 135 -5.15 -5.59 2.62
N MET A 136 -4.43 -5.52 1.50
CA MET A 136 -3.31 -6.41 1.14
C MET A 136 -3.67 -7.90 1.27
N MET A 137 -4.95 -8.26 1.15
CA MET A 137 -5.44 -9.59 1.49
C MET A 137 -4.75 -10.69 0.68
N GLY A 138 -4.56 -10.50 -0.62
CA GLY A 138 -3.95 -11.49 -1.51
C GLY A 138 -2.52 -11.81 -1.12
N SER A 139 -1.67 -10.79 -0.95
CA SER A 139 -0.28 -10.96 -0.53
C SER A 139 -0.16 -11.42 0.92
N LEU A 140 -1.05 -10.98 1.81
CA LEU A 140 -1.09 -11.40 3.20
C LEU A 140 -1.39 -12.90 3.34
N VAL A 141 -2.39 -13.41 2.60
CA VAL A 141 -2.70 -14.86 2.54
C VAL A 141 -1.55 -15.61 1.90
N TYR A 142 -0.98 -15.09 0.80
CA TYR A 142 0.16 -15.67 0.11
C TYR A 142 1.36 -15.84 1.04
N ALA A 143 1.64 -14.85 1.89
CA ALA A 143 2.70 -14.87 2.88
C ALA A 143 2.38 -15.67 4.17
N GLY A 144 1.20 -16.30 4.25
CA GLY A 144 0.75 -17.07 5.41
C GLY A 144 0.35 -16.21 6.63
N GLY A 145 0.13 -14.92 6.44
CA GLY A 145 -0.24 -13.98 7.50
C GLY A 145 -1.73 -13.94 7.80
N TYR A 146 -2.57 -14.49 6.94
CA TYR A 146 -4.02 -14.59 7.14
C TYR A 146 -4.56 -15.91 6.60
N PRO A 147 -5.45 -16.61 7.34
CA PRO A 147 -5.98 -17.89 6.90
C PRO A 147 -6.82 -17.78 5.63
N LEU A 148 -6.53 -18.61 4.62
CA LEU A 148 -7.25 -18.62 3.34
C LEU A 148 -8.75 -18.74 3.50
N GLU A 149 -9.23 -19.67 4.35
CA GLU A 149 -10.66 -19.90 4.58
C GLU A 149 -11.36 -18.65 5.13
N LYS A 150 -10.70 -17.89 6.03
CA LYS A 150 -11.23 -16.62 6.55
C LYS A 150 -11.29 -15.55 5.48
N ALA A 151 -10.23 -15.47 4.63
CA ALA A 151 -10.20 -14.54 3.51
C ALA A 151 -11.35 -14.82 2.53
N LEU A 152 -11.51 -16.07 2.11
CA LEU A 152 -12.59 -16.48 1.21
C LEU A 152 -14.01 -16.28 1.78
N ALA A 153 -14.14 -16.32 3.11
CA ALA A 153 -15.41 -16.07 3.82
C ALA A 153 -15.66 -14.58 4.09
N SER A 154 -14.76 -13.68 3.70
CA SER A 154 -14.92 -12.24 3.92
C SER A 154 -16.17 -11.71 3.21
N VAL A 155 -16.97 -10.95 3.96
CA VAL A 155 -18.19 -10.30 3.46
C VAL A 155 -17.82 -8.87 3.04
N GLY A 156 -18.09 -8.55 1.80
CA GLY A 156 -17.83 -7.24 1.22
C GLY A 156 -18.79 -6.16 1.72
N THR A 157 -18.42 -4.91 1.44
CA THR A 157 -19.23 -3.72 1.75
C THR A 157 -20.59 -3.73 1.04
N ASP A 158 -20.71 -4.51 -0.03
CA ASP A 158 -21.93 -4.75 -0.82
C ASP A 158 -22.69 -6.02 -0.42
N GLY A 159 -22.25 -6.72 0.64
CA GLY A 159 -22.85 -7.95 1.15
C GLY A 159 -22.48 -9.22 0.40
N THR A 160 -21.61 -9.15 -0.62
CA THR A 160 -21.11 -10.33 -1.34
C THR A 160 -20.02 -11.05 -0.57
N VAL A 161 -19.75 -12.33 -0.89
CA VAL A 161 -18.69 -13.13 -0.27
C VAL A 161 -17.54 -13.31 -1.25
N LEU A 162 -16.31 -12.99 -0.85
CA LEU A 162 -15.14 -12.99 -1.73
C LEU A 162 -14.96 -14.30 -2.49
N GLY A 163 -15.00 -15.44 -1.79
CA GLY A 163 -14.82 -16.74 -2.44
C GLY A 163 -15.92 -17.11 -3.44
N GLU A 164 -17.14 -16.58 -3.28
CA GLU A 164 -18.23 -16.73 -4.25
C GLU A 164 -17.99 -15.87 -5.47
N GLU A 165 -17.59 -14.62 -5.26
CA GLU A 165 -17.28 -13.68 -6.33
C GLU A 165 -16.06 -14.12 -7.15
N LEU A 166 -14.99 -14.63 -6.53
CA LEU A 166 -13.85 -15.19 -7.25
C LEU A 166 -14.28 -16.37 -8.15
N ARG A 167 -15.18 -17.24 -7.68
CA ARG A 167 -15.76 -18.31 -8.51
C ARG A 167 -16.62 -17.74 -9.63
N ARG A 168 -17.47 -16.75 -9.34
CA ARG A 168 -18.34 -16.10 -10.33
C ARG A 168 -17.54 -15.49 -11.48
N ILE A 169 -16.45 -14.79 -11.19
CA ILE A 169 -15.61 -14.17 -12.21
C ILE A 169 -14.58 -15.13 -12.83
N GLY A 170 -14.46 -16.39 -12.33
CA GLY A 170 -13.56 -17.40 -12.87
C GLY A 170 -12.10 -17.29 -12.38
N TYR A 171 -11.85 -16.60 -11.26
CA TYR A 171 -10.53 -16.40 -10.68
C TYR A 171 -10.36 -17.07 -9.30
N ALA A 172 -11.23 -17.99 -8.91
CA ALA A 172 -10.95 -18.96 -7.87
C ALA A 172 -9.95 -19.97 -8.43
N GLY A 173 -8.67 -19.77 -8.17
CA GLY A 173 -7.58 -20.49 -8.82
C GLY A 173 -7.45 -21.98 -8.46
N THR A 174 -6.31 -22.57 -8.82
CA THR A 174 -6.11 -24.02 -8.75
C THR A 174 -4.88 -24.45 -7.91
N VAL A 175 -4.12 -23.49 -7.41
CA VAL A 175 -2.94 -23.76 -6.59
C VAL A 175 -3.03 -23.07 -5.22
N GLU A 176 -2.34 -23.64 -4.22
CA GLU A 176 -2.28 -23.05 -2.89
C GLU A 176 -1.54 -21.71 -2.89
N PRO A 177 -2.00 -20.69 -2.12
CA PRO A 177 -1.21 -19.49 -1.89
C PRO A 177 0.17 -19.83 -1.29
N GLY A 178 1.21 -19.14 -1.74
CA GLY A 178 2.59 -19.43 -1.33
C GLY A 178 3.20 -20.68 -2.01
N PHE A 179 2.64 -21.15 -3.12
CA PHE A 179 3.15 -22.27 -3.90
C PHE A 179 4.57 -22.00 -4.48
N LEU A 180 4.91 -20.75 -4.75
CA LEU A 180 6.27 -20.32 -5.04
C LEU A 180 6.94 -19.81 -3.77
N LYS A 181 8.21 -20.16 -3.57
CA LYS A 181 9.03 -19.63 -2.48
C LYS A 181 10.05 -18.68 -3.06
N PRO A 182 9.75 -17.37 -3.16
CA PRO A 182 10.63 -16.42 -3.83
C PRO A 182 11.94 -16.25 -3.06
N CYS A 183 13.06 -16.11 -3.81
CA CYS A 183 14.34 -15.74 -3.23
C CYS A 183 14.43 -14.25 -2.91
N ALA A 184 13.65 -13.43 -3.61
CA ALA A 184 13.47 -12.00 -3.37
C ALA A 184 12.17 -11.51 -4.02
N PHE A 185 11.66 -10.38 -3.54
CA PHE A 185 10.55 -9.65 -4.14
C PHE A 185 10.93 -8.19 -4.37
N VAL A 186 10.59 -7.66 -5.53
CA VAL A 186 10.77 -6.23 -5.83
C VAL A 186 9.49 -5.67 -6.40
N GLU A 187 9.01 -4.57 -5.80
CA GLU A 187 7.83 -3.84 -6.24
C GLU A 187 8.21 -2.46 -6.76
N LEU A 188 7.76 -2.15 -7.98
CA LEU A 188 7.85 -0.80 -8.54
C LEU A 188 6.49 -0.12 -8.37
N HIS A 189 6.49 1.08 -7.80
CA HIS A 189 5.24 1.77 -7.50
C HIS A 189 5.37 3.30 -7.69
N ILE A 190 4.26 4.01 -7.77
CA ILE A 190 4.24 5.45 -7.62
C ILE A 190 4.40 5.81 -6.13
N GLU A 191 4.96 6.99 -5.81
CA GLU A 191 5.17 7.39 -4.41
C GLU A 191 3.87 7.55 -3.62
N GLN A 192 2.78 7.93 -4.28
CA GLN A 192 1.52 8.33 -3.65
C GLN A 192 1.67 9.54 -2.69
N GLY A 193 2.85 10.12 -2.65
CA GLY A 193 3.25 11.24 -1.81
C GLY A 193 3.93 12.35 -2.63
N PRO A 194 4.16 13.52 -2.04
CA PRO A 194 4.63 14.70 -2.77
C PRO A 194 6.15 14.87 -2.79
N ILE A 195 6.93 14.01 -2.12
CA ILE A 195 8.34 14.29 -1.79
C ILE A 195 9.21 14.30 -3.05
N LEU A 196 9.11 13.24 -3.86
CA LEU A 196 9.94 13.11 -5.07
C LEU A 196 9.65 14.22 -6.08
N ASP A 197 8.38 14.53 -6.32
CA ASP A 197 7.96 15.62 -7.22
C ASP A 197 8.41 16.99 -6.68
N ALA A 198 8.22 17.26 -5.40
CA ALA A 198 8.59 18.54 -4.77
C ALA A 198 10.11 18.77 -4.75
N GLU A 199 10.91 17.71 -4.61
CA GLU A 199 12.38 17.79 -4.57
C GLU A 199 13.04 17.60 -5.95
N GLY A 200 12.26 17.25 -6.99
CA GLY A 200 12.78 17.00 -8.34
C GLY A 200 13.67 15.75 -8.41
N ILE A 201 13.34 14.72 -7.61
CA ILE A 201 14.08 13.46 -7.55
C ILE A 201 13.35 12.41 -8.37
N SER A 202 14.09 11.69 -9.22
CA SER A 202 13.53 10.74 -10.17
C SER A 202 13.15 9.40 -9.54
N ILE A 203 13.94 8.92 -8.55
CA ILE A 203 13.81 7.57 -7.99
C ILE A 203 13.82 7.62 -6.46
N GLY A 204 12.85 6.95 -5.84
CA GLY A 204 12.86 6.62 -4.42
C GLY A 204 13.34 5.18 -4.21
N ALA A 205 14.47 5.00 -3.51
CA ALA A 205 14.88 3.69 -3.00
C ALA A 205 14.22 3.49 -1.63
N VAL A 206 13.16 2.68 -1.59
CA VAL A 206 12.37 2.52 -0.37
C VAL A 206 13.07 1.55 0.57
N GLU A 207 13.49 2.04 1.73
CA GLU A 207 14.25 1.26 2.72
C GLU A 207 13.38 0.68 3.84
N ASN A 208 12.15 1.17 3.99
CA ASN A 208 11.23 0.70 5.00
C ASN A 208 9.79 1.15 4.71
N LEU A 209 8.86 0.53 5.42
CA LEU A 209 7.46 0.94 5.46
C LEU A 209 7.10 1.25 6.91
N GLN A 210 6.41 2.37 7.13
CA GLN A 210 6.09 2.80 8.49
C GLN A 210 5.09 1.88 9.18
N GLY A 211 5.27 1.72 10.50
CA GLY A 211 4.28 1.07 11.36
C GLY A 211 3.07 1.97 11.58
N ILE A 212 1.95 1.37 11.93
CA ILE A 212 0.65 2.01 12.08
C ILE A 212 0.06 1.64 13.43
N SER A 213 -0.50 2.61 14.14
CA SER A 213 -1.31 2.41 15.34
C SER A 213 -2.61 3.20 15.22
N TRP A 214 -3.71 2.49 15.09
CA TRP A 214 -5.06 3.06 15.04
C TRP A 214 -5.78 2.84 16.35
N GLN A 215 -6.34 3.92 16.89
CA GLN A 215 -7.10 3.89 18.12
C GLN A 215 -8.40 4.68 17.96
N ARG A 216 -9.44 4.25 18.67
CA ARG A 216 -10.65 5.01 18.91
C ARG A 216 -10.60 5.54 20.31
N VAL A 217 -10.68 6.85 20.48
CA VAL A 217 -10.72 7.51 21.77
C VAL A 217 -12.14 8.00 22.03
N THR A 218 -12.68 7.65 23.18
CA THR A 218 -13.97 8.15 23.70
C THR A 218 -13.72 8.93 24.95
N ILE A 219 -14.18 10.19 24.98
CA ILE A 219 -14.12 11.07 26.14
C ILE A 219 -15.53 11.33 26.63
N GLU A 220 -15.80 11.08 27.90
CA GLU A 220 -17.05 11.34 28.58
C GLU A 220 -16.88 12.47 29.60
N GLY A 221 -17.63 13.52 29.44
CA GLY A 221 -17.71 14.69 30.30
C GLY A 221 -19.14 14.92 30.79
N GLU A 222 -19.51 16.18 31.00
CA GLU A 222 -20.85 16.54 31.48
C GLU A 222 -21.49 17.61 30.59
N GLN A 223 -22.70 17.30 30.10
CA GLN A 223 -23.50 18.26 29.34
C GLN A 223 -23.97 19.39 30.24
N ASN A 224 -23.78 20.63 29.78
CA ASN A 224 -24.26 21.78 30.53
C ASN A 224 -24.48 22.99 29.58
N HIS A 225 -25.11 24.06 30.09
CA HIS A 225 -25.37 25.28 29.32
C HIS A 225 -24.06 26.03 29.01
N ALA A 226 -23.80 26.29 27.73
CA ALA A 226 -22.53 26.90 27.26
C ALA A 226 -22.30 28.34 27.82
N GLY A 227 -23.37 29.13 28.09
CA GLY A 227 -23.24 30.49 28.56
C GLY A 227 -23.25 30.66 30.09
N THR A 228 -23.94 29.76 30.82
CA THR A 228 -24.11 29.94 32.29
C THR A 228 -23.13 29.09 33.10
N THR A 229 -22.40 28.14 32.48
CA THR A 229 -21.44 27.31 33.15
C THR A 229 -20.02 27.91 33.05
N PRO A 230 -19.48 28.46 34.14
CA PRO A 230 -18.11 29.00 34.14
C PRO A 230 -17.08 27.91 33.84
N THR A 231 -15.97 28.29 33.19
CA THR A 231 -14.91 27.35 32.73
C THR A 231 -14.43 26.41 33.83
N ALA A 232 -14.26 26.91 35.07
CA ALA A 232 -13.76 26.08 36.19
C ALA A 232 -14.70 24.95 36.59
N TYR A 233 -15.95 24.96 36.18
CA TYR A 233 -16.96 23.94 36.52
C TYR A 233 -17.25 22.98 35.37
N ARG A 234 -16.62 23.18 34.20
CA ARG A 234 -16.87 22.35 33.00
C ARG A 234 -16.15 21.01 33.10
N MET A 235 -16.80 19.97 32.62
CA MET A 235 -16.22 18.69 32.22
C MET A 235 -16.44 18.57 30.71
N ASP A 236 -15.65 19.28 29.93
CA ASP A 236 -15.87 19.52 28.50
C ASP A 236 -15.15 18.47 27.65
N ALA A 237 -15.91 17.47 27.17
CA ALA A 237 -15.38 16.41 26.32
C ALA A 237 -14.85 16.95 24.97
N GLY A 238 -15.46 18.03 24.45
CA GLY A 238 -15.03 18.65 23.18
C GLY A 238 -13.67 19.34 23.32
N LEU A 239 -13.47 20.11 24.40
CA LEU A 239 -12.17 20.73 24.68
C LEU A 239 -11.08 19.69 24.92
N ALA A 240 -11.39 18.62 25.69
CA ALA A 240 -10.44 17.54 25.92
C ALA A 240 -10.02 16.83 24.60
N ALA A 241 -10.97 16.58 23.69
CA ALA A 241 -10.65 16.03 22.37
C ALA A 241 -9.74 16.96 21.55
N ALA A 242 -10.02 18.27 21.54
CA ALA A 242 -9.19 19.27 20.86
C ALA A 242 -7.76 19.32 21.42
N LYS A 243 -7.59 19.15 22.75
CA LYS A 243 -6.27 19.05 23.39
C LYS A 243 -5.49 17.82 22.92
N VAL A 244 -6.15 16.66 22.80
CA VAL A 244 -5.51 15.43 22.26
C VAL A 244 -5.05 15.65 20.82
N ILE A 245 -5.89 16.20 19.96
CA ILE A 245 -5.53 16.50 18.57
C ILE A 245 -4.32 17.44 18.49
N THR A 246 -4.31 18.49 19.33
CA THR A 246 -3.20 19.45 19.40
C THR A 246 -1.94 18.79 19.95
N PHE A 247 -2.05 17.91 20.95
CA PHE A 247 -0.94 17.13 21.48
C PHE A 247 -0.30 16.26 20.39
N LEU A 248 -1.09 15.50 19.65
CA LEU A 248 -0.60 14.68 18.55
C LEU A 248 0.16 15.52 17.50
N ARG A 249 -0.38 16.66 17.11
CA ARG A 249 0.31 17.58 16.18
C ARG A 249 1.67 18.02 16.70
N ARG A 250 1.76 18.40 17.98
CA ARG A 250 3.03 18.79 18.61
C ARG A 250 4.05 17.64 18.63
N ARG A 251 3.62 16.40 18.78
CA ARG A 251 4.50 15.22 18.68
C ARG A 251 5.15 15.09 17.30
N CYS A 252 4.38 15.35 16.25
CA CYS A 252 4.89 15.34 14.88
C CYS A 252 5.88 16.48 14.59
N GLU A 253 5.82 17.58 15.33
CA GLU A 253 6.65 18.79 15.15
C GLU A 253 7.90 18.80 16.03
N LEU A 254 8.16 17.75 16.80
CA LEU A 254 9.41 17.62 17.56
C LEU A 254 10.62 17.55 16.61
N PRO A 255 11.79 18.08 17.02
CA PRO A 255 13.01 17.94 16.24
C PRO A 255 13.29 16.48 15.90
N ASP A 256 13.66 16.21 14.65
CA ASP A 256 13.95 14.88 14.10
C ASP A 256 12.80 13.86 14.18
N SER A 257 11.57 14.31 14.47
CA SER A 257 10.41 13.44 14.49
C SER A 257 10.09 12.94 13.08
N ARG A 258 9.95 11.62 12.95
CA ARG A 258 9.43 10.95 11.73
C ARG A 258 7.98 10.50 11.93
N THR A 259 7.36 10.90 13.04
CA THR A 259 5.97 10.57 13.37
C THR A 259 5.01 11.41 12.52
N VAL A 260 4.00 10.76 11.97
CA VAL A 260 2.82 11.42 11.44
C VAL A 260 1.60 10.99 12.25
N ALA A 261 0.69 11.93 12.53
CA ALA A 261 -0.53 11.62 13.27
C ALA A 261 -1.73 12.36 12.69
N THR A 262 -2.86 11.67 12.61
CA THR A 262 -4.09 12.18 12.04
C THR A 262 -5.30 11.81 12.91
N THR A 263 -6.23 12.75 13.05
CA THR A 263 -7.59 12.49 13.51
C THR A 263 -8.54 12.64 12.33
N GLY A 264 -8.90 11.51 11.70
CA GLY A 264 -9.73 11.49 10.49
C GLY A 264 -11.23 11.58 10.76
N CYS A 265 -11.68 11.13 11.94
CA CYS A 265 -13.09 11.13 12.34
C CYS A 265 -13.23 11.75 13.72
N ILE A 266 -14.27 12.60 13.91
CA ILE A 266 -14.66 13.13 15.22
C ILE A 266 -16.17 13.37 15.25
N THR A 267 -16.80 12.99 16.37
CA THR A 267 -18.20 13.28 16.65
C THR A 267 -18.36 13.81 18.06
N PHE A 268 -19.34 14.70 18.26
CA PHE A 268 -19.71 15.25 19.56
C PHE A 268 -21.18 14.95 19.88
N GLU A 269 -21.48 14.75 21.15
CA GLU A 269 -22.84 14.63 21.66
C GLU A 269 -23.08 15.69 22.75
N PRO A 270 -24.21 16.40 22.69
CA PRO A 270 -25.35 16.28 21.77
C PRO A 270 -25.18 17.05 20.45
N ASN A 271 -24.01 17.60 20.15
CA ASN A 271 -23.69 18.36 18.93
C ASN A 271 -24.64 19.59 18.73
N ALA A 272 -24.78 20.40 19.78
CA ALA A 272 -25.61 21.58 19.81
C ALA A 272 -24.79 22.83 20.16
N ILE A 273 -25.05 23.97 19.46
CA ILE A 273 -24.22 25.18 19.51
C ILE A 273 -24.11 25.80 20.90
N ASN A 274 -25.14 25.65 21.73
CA ASN A 274 -25.25 26.28 23.06
C ASN A 274 -25.10 25.28 24.23
N VAL A 275 -24.52 24.12 23.97
CA VAL A 275 -24.36 23.01 24.95
C VAL A 275 -22.89 22.58 25.00
N ILE A 276 -22.36 22.44 26.21
CA ILE A 276 -21.04 21.81 26.45
C ILE A 276 -21.15 20.33 26.11
N PRO A 277 -20.30 19.79 25.21
CA PRO A 277 -20.37 18.37 24.84
C PRO A 277 -20.15 17.44 26.05
N SER A 278 -21.08 16.50 26.24
CA SER A 278 -20.90 15.43 27.23
C SER A 278 -20.07 14.27 26.72
N ARG A 279 -19.95 14.13 25.41
CA ARG A 279 -19.20 13.03 24.81
C ARG A 279 -18.51 13.48 23.53
N ALA A 280 -17.26 13.00 23.36
CA ALA A 280 -16.52 13.09 22.11
C ALA A 280 -15.99 11.72 21.75
N VAL A 281 -16.16 11.31 20.49
CA VAL A 281 -15.57 10.07 19.94
C VAL A 281 -14.76 10.44 18.71
N PHE A 282 -13.49 10.05 18.68
CA PHE A 282 -12.61 10.34 17.56
C PHE A 282 -11.60 9.22 17.33
N THR A 283 -11.02 9.20 16.13
CA THR A 283 -9.96 8.27 15.76
C THR A 283 -8.60 8.92 15.86
N VAL A 284 -7.60 8.13 16.23
CA VAL A 284 -6.20 8.50 16.21
C VAL A 284 -5.47 7.51 15.32
N ASP A 285 -4.80 8.00 14.28
CA ASP A 285 -3.87 7.28 13.42
C ASP A 285 -2.46 7.83 13.68
N VAL A 286 -1.59 7.03 14.29
CA VAL A 286 -0.18 7.37 14.53
C VAL A 286 0.69 6.42 13.72
N ARG A 287 1.65 6.98 12.98
CA ARG A 287 2.59 6.20 12.16
C ARG A 287 4.02 6.64 12.42
N ASN A 288 4.93 5.67 12.41
CA ASN A 288 6.37 5.92 12.50
C ASN A 288 7.14 4.77 11.84
N PRO A 289 8.25 5.04 11.11
CA PRO A 289 9.09 4.01 10.50
C PRO A 289 9.97 3.24 11.49
N ASP A 290 10.06 3.69 12.73
CA ASP A 290 10.81 3.04 13.82
C ASP A 290 9.85 2.45 14.85
N ALA A 291 9.99 1.14 15.14
CA ALA A 291 9.10 0.41 16.04
C ALA A 291 9.20 0.91 17.50
N GLN A 292 10.38 1.31 17.96
CA GLN A 292 10.57 1.83 19.32
C GLN A 292 9.94 3.22 19.45
N GLN A 293 10.12 4.07 18.44
CA GLN A 293 9.48 5.38 18.41
C GLN A 293 7.96 5.25 18.33
N LEU A 294 7.42 4.33 17.49
CA LEU A 294 5.98 4.09 17.45
C LEU A 294 5.44 3.68 18.84
N CYS A 295 6.11 2.76 19.53
CA CYS A 295 5.75 2.41 20.91
C CYS A 295 5.85 3.61 21.88
N ALA A 296 6.87 4.46 21.73
CA ALA A 296 7.03 5.65 22.55
C ALA A 296 5.91 6.67 22.31
N GLU A 297 5.45 6.82 21.04
CA GLU A 297 4.30 7.68 20.73
C GLU A 297 2.99 7.12 21.29
N GLU A 298 2.77 5.79 21.18
CA GLU A 298 1.62 5.12 21.81
C GLU A 298 1.59 5.35 23.32
N GLN A 299 2.75 5.23 23.99
CA GLN A 299 2.87 5.47 25.44
C GLN A 299 2.65 6.95 25.79
N ALA A 300 3.25 7.87 25.03
CA ALA A 300 3.07 9.30 25.24
C ALA A 300 1.60 9.72 25.11
N LEU A 301 0.86 9.13 24.17
CA LEU A 301 -0.58 9.33 24.03
C LEU A 301 -1.32 8.80 25.27
N ALA A 302 -1.02 7.57 25.71
CA ALA A 302 -1.66 6.96 26.88
C ALA A 302 -1.44 7.80 28.16
N ASP A 303 -0.21 8.27 28.38
CA ASP A 303 0.15 9.12 29.51
C ASP A 303 -0.61 10.46 29.48
N TYR A 304 -0.71 11.06 28.28
CA TYR A 304 -1.43 12.32 28.10
C TYR A 304 -2.95 12.16 28.32
N LEU A 305 -3.54 11.05 27.86
CA LEU A 305 -4.95 10.76 28.14
C LEU A 305 -5.20 10.60 29.64
N ALA A 306 -4.34 9.90 30.37
CA ALA A 306 -4.43 9.76 31.83
C ALA A 306 -4.25 11.10 32.56
N GLU A 307 -3.41 12.01 32.06
CA GLU A 307 -3.29 13.37 32.59
C GLU A 307 -4.58 14.16 32.38
N LEU A 308 -5.17 14.11 31.19
CA LEU A 308 -6.41 14.82 30.88
C LEU A 308 -7.60 14.35 31.74
N GLU A 309 -7.70 13.05 32.04
CA GLU A 309 -8.73 12.55 32.96
C GLU A 309 -8.69 13.29 34.30
N ARG A 310 -7.50 13.56 34.84
CA ARG A 310 -7.34 14.25 36.11
C ARG A 310 -7.56 15.76 36.00
N THR A 311 -7.00 16.38 34.96
CA THR A 311 -6.98 17.85 34.83
C THR A 311 -8.32 18.42 34.33
N ASP A 312 -8.95 17.73 33.39
CA ASP A 312 -10.20 18.14 32.79
C ASP A 312 -11.43 17.46 33.44
N ARG A 313 -11.19 16.53 34.37
CA ARG A 313 -12.24 15.80 35.12
C ARG A 313 -13.20 15.05 34.20
N VAL A 314 -12.68 14.51 33.12
CA VAL A 314 -13.39 13.69 32.15
C VAL A 314 -13.01 12.23 32.31
N LYS A 315 -13.83 11.31 31.78
CA LYS A 315 -13.44 9.91 31.70
C LYS A 315 -13.02 9.59 30.27
N ILE A 316 -11.88 8.88 30.09
CA ILE A 316 -11.33 8.59 28.78
C ILE A 316 -11.15 7.08 28.61
N THR A 317 -11.58 6.55 27.48
CA THR A 317 -11.28 5.19 27.05
C THR A 317 -10.63 5.20 25.67
N ALA A 318 -9.58 4.41 25.51
CA ALA A 318 -8.92 4.20 24.23
C ALA A 318 -9.01 2.73 23.84
N GLU A 319 -9.57 2.46 22.66
CA GLU A 319 -9.69 1.14 22.08
C GLU A 319 -8.71 1.02 20.92
N ARG A 320 -7.84 -0.01 20.92
CA ARG A 320 -6.95 -0.29 19.79
C ARG A 320 -7.76 -0.92 18.66
N LEU A 321 -7.79 -0.28 17.50
CA LEU A 321 -8.46 -0.77 16.29
C LEU A 321 -7.53 -1.63 15.45
N SER A 322 -6.27 -1.17 15.28
CA SER A 322 -5.26 -1.89 14.51
C SER A 322 -3.86 -1.49 14.96
N ARG A 323 -2.88 -2.38 14.76
CA ARG A 323 -1.46 -2.10 14.95
C ARG A 323 -0.61 -3.00 14.08
N PHE A 324 0.25 -2.37 13.28
CA PHE A 324 1.26 -3.06 12.48
C PHE A 324 2.63 -2.51 12.82
N ASP A 325 3.61 -3.40 12.94
CA ASP A 325 5.00 -3.00 13.11
C ASP A 325 5.57 -2.44 11.80
N PRO A 326 6.55 -1.51 11.86
CA PRO A 326 7.30 -1.12 10.68
C PRO A 326 8.01 -2.31 10.05
N VAL A 327 8.15 -2.29 8.73
CA VAL A 327 8.89 -3.30 7.99
C VAL A 327 10.17 -2.67 7.45
N LEU A 328 11.32 -3.29 7.72
CA LEU A 328 12.59 -2.94 7.11
C LEU A 328 12.79 -3.79 5.86
N PHE A 329 13.14 -3.12 4.77
CA PHE A 329 13.45 -3.79 3.51
C PHE A 329 14.92 -4.22 3.43
N ASP A 330 15.23 -5.08 2.45
CA ASP A 330 16.57 -5.64 2.28
C ASP A 330 17.57 -4.58 1.80
N GLU A 331 18.57 -4.30 2.64
CA GLU A 331 19.60 -3.30 2.38
C GLU A 331 20.40 -3.59 1.10
N GLY A 332 20.60 -4.87 0.76
CA GLY A 332 21.29 -5.28 -0.47
C GLY A 332 20.51 -4.89 -1.71
N ILE A 333 19.19 -5.10 -1.70
CA ILE A 333 18.32 -4.72 -2.82
C ILE A 333 18.17 -3.19 -2.89
N VAL A 334 18.03 -2.50 -1.76
CA VAL A 334 18.00 -1.02 -1.71
C VAL A 334 19.26 -0.43 -2.34
N ARG A 335 20.45 -0.96 -2.03
CA ARG A 335 21.71 -0.53 -2.68
C ARG A 335 21.77 -0.82 -4.18
N LEU A 336 21.17 -1.93 -4.63
CA LEU A 336 21.07 -2.20 -6.07
C LEU A 336 20.21 -1.15 -6.77
N ILE A 337 19.11 -0.71 -6.14
CA ILE A 337 18.26 0.37 -6.66
C ILE A 337 19.04 1.67 -6.78
N GLU A 338 19.75 2.09 -5.73
CA GLU A 338 20.60 3.29 -5.72
C GLU A 338 21.68 3.21 -6.82
N GLY A 339 22.37 2.07 -6.90
CA GLY A 339 23.43 1.85 -7.91
C GLY A 339 22.89 1.87 -9.34
N SER A 340 21.70 1.28 -9.57
CA SER A 340 21.04 1.26 -10.88
C SER A 340 20.59 2.67 -11.30
N ALA A 341 20.02 3.45 -10.38
CA ALA A 341 19.66 4.84 -10.64
C ALA A 341 20.90 5.70 -10.97
N ALA A 342 21.97 5.57 -10.18
CA ALA A 342 23.22 6.28 -10.41
C ALA A 342 23.87 5.92 -11.76
N ALA A 343 23.86 4.64 -12.15
CA ALA A 343 24.41 4.19 -13.44
C ALA A 343 23.64 4.76 -14.64
N ARG A 344 22.37 5.12 -14.45
CA ARG A 344 21.53 5.80 -15.45
C ARG A 344 21.58 7.33 -15.37
N GLY A 345 22.35 7.88 -14.43
CA GLY A 345 22.44 9.34 -14.22
C GLY A 345 21.16 9.95 -13.63
N LEU A 346 20.32 9.12 -12.97
CA LEU A 346 19.08 9.55 -12.32
C LEU A 346 19.35 9.96 -10.87
N SER A 347 18.68 11.01 -10.42
CA SER A 347 18.65 11.36 -9.00
C SER A 347 17.90 10.29 -8.20
N CYS A 348 18.45 9.93 -7.03
CA CYS A 348 17.86 8.91 -6.17
C CYS A 348 17.96 9.34 -4.70
N ARG A 349 16.94 9.01 -3.90
CA ARG A 349 17.01 9.13 -2.45
C ARG A 349 16.44 7.91 -1.77
N ARG A 350 16.93 7.60 -0.57
CA ARG A 350 16.28 6.66 0.33
C ARG A 350 15.05 7.28 0.96
N MET A 351 14.00 6.50 1.10
CA MET A 351 12.76 6.98 1.69
C MET A 351 11.94 5.88 2.34
N THR A 352 10.99 6.30 3.16
CA THR A 352 10.00 5.45 3.80
C THR A 352 8.73 5.41 2.95
N SER A 353 8.12 4.24 2.77
CA SER A 353 6.74 4.18 2.27
C SER A 353 5.76 4.66 3.33
N GLY A 354 4.92 5.62 2.97
CA GLY A 354 3.83 6.13 3.81
C GLY A 354 2.56 5.28 3.74
N ALA A 355 2.42 4.45 2.70
CA ALA A 355 1.28 3.56 2.47
C ALA A 355 1.65 2.10 2.70
N GLY A 356 0.64 1.25 3.03
CA GLY A 356 0.76 -0.19 2.97
C GLY A 356 0.94 -0.63 1.52
N GLN A 357 1.65 -1.73 1.28
CA GLN A 357 1.92 -2.25 -0.07
C GLN A 357 2.09 -3.78 0.01
N ASP A 358 1.93 -4.48 -1.11
CA ASP A 358 2.16 -5.93 -1.17
C ASP A 358 3.57 -6.32 -0.71
N ALA A 359 4.57 -5.46 -0.95
CA ALA A 359 5.94 -5.62 -0.46
C ALA A 359 6.02 -5.78 1.06
N GLN A 360 5.12 -5.14 1.83
CA GLN A 360 5.05 -5.31 3.28
C GLN A 360 4.76 -6.76 3.67
N MET A 361 3.89 -7.41 2.91
CA MET A 361 3.52 -8.79 3.18
C MET A 361 4.59 -9.77 2.71
N LEU A 362 5.16 -9.53 1.54
CA LEU A 362 6.23 -10.37 0.96
C LEU A 362 7.54 -10.30 1.77
N ALA A 363 7.83 -9.17 2.43
CA ALA A 363 8.97 -9.04 3.34
C ALA A 363 8.94 -10.02 4.53
N ARG A 364 7.80 -10.63 4.81
CA ARG A 364 7.68 -11.70 5.83
C ARG A 364 8.32 -13.01 5.42
N ILE A 365 8.49 -13.24 4.11
CA ILE A 365 8.89 -14.55 3.57
C ILE A 365 10.14 -14.50 2.70
N CYS A 366 10.57 -13.30 2.24
CA CYS A 366 11.78 -13.15 1.45
C CYS A 366 12.38 -11.74 1.56
N PRO A 367 13.68 -11.57 1.23
CA PRO A 367 14.27 -10.25 1.00
C PRO A 367 13.45 -9.42 0.03
N THR A 368 13.09 -8.19 0.42
CA THR A 368 12.15 -7.35 -0.33
C THR A 368 12.64 -5.91 -0.38
N ALA A 369 12.36 -5.19 -1.46
CA ALA A 369 12.47 -3.74 -1.54
C ALA A 369 11.48 -3.17 -2.55
N MET A 370 11.30 -1.83 -2.51
CA MET A 370 10.45 -1.11 -3.44
C MET A 370 11.21 0.02 -4.13
N ILE A 371 10.76 0.34 -5.33
CA ILE A 371 11.22 1.48 -6.12
C ILE A 371 10.04 2.43 -6.27
N PHE A 372 10.22 3.71 -5.91
CA PHE A 372 9.21 4.73 -6.16
C PHE A 372 9.60 5.64 -7.32
N VAL A 373 8.56 6.12 -8.03
CA VAL A 373 8.63 7.21 -8.99
C VAL A 373 7.72 8.36 -8.54
N PRO A 374 7.96 9.62 -8.96
CA PRO A 374 7.21 10.77 -8.51
C PRO A 374 5.71 10.68 -8.80
N SER A 375 4.89 11.02 -7.81
CA SER A 375 3.48 11.35 -7.99
C SER A 375 3.34 12.87 -8.04
N VAL A 376 2.84 13.41 -9.15
CA VAL A 376 2.72 14.87 -9.34
C VAL A 376 1.85 15.47 -8.25
N ARG A 377 2.42 16.37 -7.47
CA ARG A 377 1.80 17.00 -6.28
C ARG A 377 1.40 15.99 -5.19
N GLY A 378 1.84 14.75 -5.25
CA GLY A 378 1.49 13.70 -4.30
C GLY A 378 0.01 13.27 -4.36
N VAL A 379 -0.66 13.50 -5.48
CA VAL A 379 -2.06 13.11 -5.66
C VAL A 379 -2.14 11.62 -5.98
N SER A 380 -2.83 10.86 -5.11
CA SER A 380 -3.16 9.45 -5.32
C SER A 380 -4.56 9.15 -4.76
N HIS A 381 -5.14 7.96 -5.05
CA HIS A 381 -6.51 7.60 -4.75
C HIS A 381 -7.52 8.65 -5.27
N ASN A 382 -7.24 9.17 -6.46
CA ASN A 382 -7.95 10.31 -7.04
C ASN A 382 -7.90 10.23 -8.57
N PRO A 383 -8.96 10.61 -9.29
CA PRO A 383 -8.95 10.66 -10.76
C PRO A 383 -7.87 11.59 -11.36
N LEU A 384 -7.36 12.53 -10.58
CA LEU A 384 -6.30 13.47 -10.98
C LEU A 384 -4.88 12.94 -10.69
N GLU A 385 -4.74 11.68 -10.28
CA GLU A 385 -3.45 11.01 -10.11
C GLU A 385 -2.64 11.10 -11.40
N LEU A 386 -1.39 11.52 -11.26
CA LEU A 386 -0.50 11.69 -12.40
C LEU A 386 0.95 11.36 -12.03
N THR A 387 1.56 10.52 -12.84
CA THR A 387 3.01 10.35 -12.94
C THR A 387 3.41 10.64 -14.39
N ARG A 388 4.48 11.39 -14.61
CA ARG A 388 4.91 11.75 -15.97
C ARG A 388 5.45 10.52 -16.70
N ASP A 389 5.25 10.44 -18.01
CA ASP A 389 5.72 9.32 -18.84
C ASP A 389 7.23 9.08 -18.67
N ALA A 390 8.02 10.17 -18.60
CA ALA A 390 9.47 10.08 -18.37
C ALA A 390 9.83 9.47 -17.01
N ASP A 391 9.04 9.73 -15.95
CA ASP A 391 9.24 9.15 -14.63
C ASP A 391 8.86 7.66 -14.61
N LEU A 392 7.77 7.28 -15.29
CA LEU A 392 7.39 5.88 -15.48
C LEU A 392 8.47 5.11 -16.23
N ALA A 393 9.01 5.68 -17.32
CA ALA A 393 10.08 5.06 -18.08
C ALA A 393 11.38 4.95 -17.24
N ALA A 394 11.72 5.98 -16.46
CA ALA A 394 12.88 5.98 -15.58
C ALA A 394 12.81 4.88 -14.52
N GLY A 395 11.67 4.77 -13.82
CA GLY A 395 11.44 3.73 -12.83
C GLY A 395 11.50 2.32 -13.40
N ALA A 396 10.83 2.08 -14.54
CA ALA A 396 10.84 0.79 -15.20
C ALA A 396 12.23 0.38 -15.70
N ASN A 397 13.06 1.34 -16.12
CA ASN A 397 14.44 1.09 -16.51
C ASN A 397 15.35 0.76 -15.30
N VAL A 398 15.19 1.44 -14.17
CA VAL A 398 15.88 1.08 -12.92
C VAL A 398 15.44 -0.31 -12.46
N PHE A 399 14.15 -0.60 -12.53
CA PHE A 399 13.59 -1.91 -12.21
C PHE A 399 14.19 -3.02 -13.08
N LEU A 400 14.34 -2.78 -14.40
CA LEU A 400 15.01 -3.71 -15.33
C LEU A 400 16.43 -4.05 -14.89
N ASP A 401 17.24 -3.04 -14.50
CA ASP A 401 18.61 -3.27 -14.06
C ASP A 401 18.67 -4.05 -12.74
N VAL A 402 17.81 -3.74 -11.78
CA VAL A 402 17.73 -4.44 -10.50
C VAL A 402 17.34 -5.91 -10.73
N VAL A 403 16.32 -6.16 -11.56
CA VAL A 403 15.84 -7.51 -11.90
C VAL A 403 16.94 -8.30 -12.61
N ALA A 404 17.62 -7.71 -13.59
CA ALA A 404 18.71 -8.38 -14.29
C ALA A 404 19.85 -8.79 -13.34
N GLN A 405 20.19 -7.95 -12.36
CA GLN A 405 21.23 -8.26 -11.37
C GLN A 405 20.80 -9.36 -10.37
N LEU A 406 19.53 -9.32 -9.91
CA LEU A 406 19.02 -10.34 -8.99
C LEU A 406 18.77 -11.70 -9.67
N ALA A 407 18.44 -11.67 -10.95
CA ALA A 407 18.14 -12.89 -11.71
C ALA A 407 19.39 -13.73 -12.03
N VAL A 408 20.62 -13.18 -11.95
CA VAL A 408 21.88 -13.90 -12.16
C VAL A 408 22.63 -14.24 -10.87
N LYS A 409 22.19 -13.74 -9.70
CA LYS A 409 22.78 -14.11 -8.40
C LYS A 409 22.45 -15.57 -8.07
N GLU A 410 23.49 -16.35 -7.74
CA GLU A 410 23.35 -17.69 -7.17
C GLU A 410 22.78 -17.65 -5.74
#